data_25d8ed45514c1dff9546192e418b53c2
#
_entry.id   25d8ed45514c1dff9546192e418b53c2
#
_cell.length_a   1.000
_cell.length_b   1.000
_cell.length_c   1.000
_cell.angle_alpha   90.00
_cell.angle_beta   90.00
_cell.angle_gamma   90.00
#
_symmetry.space_group_name_H-M   'P 1'
#
loop_
_entity.id
_entity.type
_entity.pdbx_description
1 polymer ?
#
loop_
_entity_poly.entity_id
_entity_poly.type
_entity_poly.pdbx_seq_one_letter_code
_entity_poly.pdbx_strand_id
1 'polypeptide(L)'
;MEIDNDVAVRKAMVTVEAIAKGRNLFTKENSTQEFNAGCDHVLSLFESAFQLYQAEIYHVPVFLAISAIEEIAKLEVALFRCMSEPEEIKRQRQDKLYNHKAKHVIALQEVIAIGERLPNAIGEERVRALLEMAENGKLVELRESALYTDSVDGSFITPASLIDKSIARDVILLAIETWDDRLRGLTNHTNELDKRADEIFYAVVGSM
;
A
#
# COMPACT_ATOMS: atom_id res chain seq x y z
N MET A 1 17.55 -6.17 13.00
CA MET A 1 16.73 -7.23 12.37
C MET A 1 17.56 -7.89 11.28
N GLU A 2 17.90 -9.18 11.41
CA GLU A 2 18.56 -9.91 10.31
C GLU A 2 17.53 -10.09 9.18
N ILE A 3 17.80 -9.46 8.05
CA ILE A 3 17.00 -9.65 6.84
C ILE A 3 17.42 -11.01 6.27
N ASP A 4 16.46 -11.94 6.13
CA ASP A 4 16.69 -13.17 5.39
C ASP A 4 16.98 -12.80 3.92
N ASN A 5 18.23 -12.92 3.51
CA ASN A 5 18.68 -12.56 2.17
C ASN A 5 17.88 -13.27 1.07
N ASP A 6 17.44 -14.50 1.27
CA ASP A 6 16.64 -15.26 0.29
C ASP A 6 15.23 -14.67 0.12
N VAL A 7 14.66 -14.13 1.20
CA VAL A 7 13.35 -13.43 1.16
C VAL A 7 13.50 -12.09 0.44
N ALA A 8 14.53 -11.32 0.78
CA ALA A 8 14.78 -10.03 0.13
C ALA A 8 15.02 -10.19 -1.38
N VAL A 9 15.80 -11.17 -1.80
CA VAL A 9 16.04 -11.48 -3.22
C VAL A 9 14.75 -11.87 -3.93
N ARG A 10 13.92 -12.73 -3.33
CA ARG A 10 12.62 -13.11 -3.92
C ARG A 10 11.69 -11.92 -4.11
N LYS A 11 11.61 -11.01 -3.13
CA LYS A 11 10.81 -9.78 -3.24
C LYS A 11 11.32 -8.87 -4.36
N ALA A 12 12.63 -8.63 -4.41
CA ALA A 12 13.24 -7.84 -5.47
C ALA A 12 12.95 -8.42 -6.86
N MET A 13 12.97 -9.75 -7.02
CA MET A 13 12.63 -10.41 -8.28
C MET A 13 11.18 -10.15 -8.71
N VAL A 14 10.22 -10.08 -7.78
CA VAL A 14 8.81 -9.73 -8.11
C VAL A 14 8.73 -8.33 -8.71
N THR A 15 9.45 -7.38 -8.14
CA THR A 15 9.50 -5.99 -8.63
C THR A 15 10.18 -5.91 -10.00
N VAL A 16 11.35 -6.57 -10.15
CA VAL A 16 12.06 -6.61 -11.43
C VAL A 16 11.19 -7.22 -12.53
N GLU A 17 10.50 -8.32 -12.26
CA GLU A 17 9.57 -8.93 -13.21
C GLU A 17 8.39 -8.01 -13.54
N ALA A 18 7.85 -7.30 -12.53
CA ALA A 18 6.78 -6.34 -12.74
C ALA A 18 7.22 -5.18 -13.63
N ILE A 19 8.44 -4.67 -13.47
CA ILE A 19 8.98 -3.59 -14.32
C ILE A 19 9.26 -4.11 -15.73
N ALA A 20 9.89 -5.28 -15.84
CA ALA A 20 10.33 -5.83 -17.12
C ALA A 20 9.17 -6.30 -18.02
N LYS A 21 8.01 -6.63 -17.46
CA LYS A 21 6.87 -7.19 -18.21
C LYS A 21 5.56 -6.52 -17.82
N GLY A 22 4.84 -6.01 -18.79
CA GLY A 22 3.52 -5.45 -18.55
C GLY A 22 3.13 -4.37 -19.55
N ARG A 23 2.00 -3.71 -19.29
CA ARG A 23 1.55 -2.59 -20.08
C ARG A 23 2.00 -1.28 -19.44
N ASN A 24 2.42 -0.34 -20.26
CA ASN A 24 2.61 1.03 -19.78
C ASN A 24 1.25 1.60 -19.35
N LEU A 25 1.19 2.15 -18.15
CA LEU A 25 0.05 2.89 -17.65
C LEU A 25 0.15 4.37 -18.02
N PHE A 26 1.36 4.89 -18.15
CA PHE A 26 1.64 6.28 -18.48
C PHE A 26 2.09 6.41 -19.94
N THR A 27 1.73 7.52 -20.56
CA THR A 27 2.30 7.92 -21.85
C THR A 27 3.67 8.55 -21.63
N LYS A 28 4.60 8.38 -22.56
CA LYS A 28 5.96 8.98 -22.43
C LYS A 28 5.90 10.50 -22.31
N GLU A 29 5.01 11.13 -23.06
CA GLU A 29 4.85 12.58 -23.15
C GLU A 29 4.27 13.20 -21.87
N ASN A 30 3.37 12.48 -21.17
CA ASN A 30 2.64 13.01 -20.01
C ASN A 30 2.95 12.24 -18.72
N SER A 31 3.98 11.41 -18.70
CA SER A 31 4.26 10.49 -17.59
C SER A 31 4.31 11.18 -16.22
N THR A 32 4.92 12.37 -16.14
CA THR A 32 4.98 13.13 -14.89
C THR A 32 3.61 13.65 -14.47
N GLN A 33 2.79 14.14 -15.40
CA GLN A 33 1.45 14.65 -15.10
C GLN A 33 0.52 13.51 -14.66
N GLU A 34 0.58 12.38 -15.37
CA GLU A 34 -0.22 11.19 -15.07
C GLU A 34 0.21 10.55 -13.74
N PHE A 35 1.52 10.53 -13.45
CA PHE A 35 2.05 10.11 -12.15
C PHE A 35 1.55 11.02 -11.02
N ASN A 36 1.65 12.34 -11.16
CA ASN A 36 1.18 13.30 -10.15
C ASN A 36 -0.32 13.16 -9.90
N ALA A 37 -1.14 12.98 -10.95
CA ALA A 37 -2.57 12.73 -10.79
C ALA A 37 -2.86 11.42 -10.05
N GLY A 38 -2.06 10.38 -10.26
CA GLY A 38 -2.11 9.14 -9.47
C GLY A 38 -1.74 9.37 -8.00
N CYS A 39 -0.77 10.23 -7.73
CA CYS A 39 -0.40 10.62 -6.37
C CYS A 39 -1.52 11.39 -5.65
N ASP A 40 -2.22 12.31 -6.35
CA ASP A 40 -3.41 12.98 -5.82
C ASP A 40 -4.51 11.98 -5.44
N HIS A 41 -4.69 10.93 -6.26
CA HIS A 41 -5.62 9.86 -5.96
C HIS A 41 -5.22 9.09 -4.68
N VAL A 42 -3.95 8.74 -4.51
CA VAL A 42 -3.46 8.07 -3.29
C VAL A 42 -3.71 8.95 -2.06
N LEU A 43 -3.41 10.24 -2.12
CA LEU A 43 -3.69 11.17 -1.03
C LEU A 43 -5.19 11.22 -0.71
N SER A 44 -6.06 11.22 -1.72
CA SER A 44 -7.51 11.21 -1.51
C SER A 44 -8.00 9.95 -0.78
N LEU A 45 -7.34 8.81 -0.99
CA LEU A 45 -7.61 7.58 -0.24
C LEU A 45 -7.20 7.72 1.24
N PHE A 46 -6.05 8.33 1.53
CA PHE A 46 -5.62 8.61 2.91
C PHE A 46 -6.58 9.56 3.63
N GLU A 47 -6.97 10.65 2.99
CA GLU A 47 -7.91 11.62 3.56
C GLU A 47 -9.27 10.98 3.86
N SER A 48 -9.79 10.19 2.92
CA SER A 48 -11.06 9.47 3.10
C SER A 48 -10.96 8.44 4.23
N ALA A 49 -9.86 7.68 4.28
CA ALA A 49 -9.62 6.73 5.35
C ALA A 49 -9.54 7.42 6.71
N PHE A 50 -8.84 8.55 6.80
CA PHE A 50 -8.72 9.31 8.04
C PHE A 50 -10.06 9.89 8.50
N GLN A 51 -10.86 10.47 7.61
CA GLN A 51 -12.18 10.99 7.95
C GLN A 51 -13.10 9.91 8.53
N LEU A 52 -13.11 8.73 7.91
CA LEU A 52 -13.91 7.60 8.40
C LEU A 52 -13.39 7.04 9.72
N TYR A 53 -12.06 6.99 9.88
CA TYR A 53 -11.42 6.59 11.13
C TYR A 53 -11.80 7.54 12.28
N GLN A 54 -11.82 8.86 12.04
CA GLN A 54 -12.29 9.86 13.01
C GLN A 54 -13.78 9.72 13.33
N ALA A 55 -14.59 9.26 12.38
CA ALA A 55 -16.00 8.97 12.57
C ALA A 55 -16.27 7.59 13.23
N GLU A 56 -15.22 6.92 13.73
CA GLU A 56 -15.28 5.60 14.37
C GLU A 56 -15.79 4.47 13.46
N ILE A 57 -15.68 4.65 12.14
CA ILE A 57 -15.94 3.62 11.14
C ILE A 57 -14.58 2.99 10.77
N TYR A 58 -14.26 1.80 11.29
CA TYR A 58 -12.89 1.26 11.21
C TYR A 58 -12.64 0.33 10.02
N HIS A 59 -13.65 -0.40 9.54
CA HIS A 59 -13.48 -1.38 8.47
C HIS A 59 -13.23 -0.74 7.08
N VAL A 60 -13.95 0.31 6.72
CA VAL A 60 -13.76 0.99 5.43
C VAL A 60 -12.37 1.63 5.28
N PRO A 61 -11.82 2.33 6.29
CA PRO A 61 -10.44 2.79 6.27
C PRO A 61 -9.40 1.71 5.96
N VAL A 62 -9.57 0.50 6.47
CA VAL A 62 -8.66 -0.62 6.17
C VAL A 62 -8.67 -0.96 4.67
N PHE A 63 -9.85 -1.03 4.07
CA PHE A 63 -9.96 -1.24 2.63
C PHE A 63 -9.30 -0.11 1.82
N LEU A 64 -9.53 1.15 2.20
CA LEU A 64 -8.95 2.31 1.51
C LEU A 64 -7.43 2.35 1.66
N ALA A 65 -6.91 2.08 2.86
CA ALA A 65 -5.47 2.07 3.12
C ALA A 65 -4.75 0.94 2.36
N ILE A 66 -5.30 -0.28 2.33
CA ILE A 66 -4.73 -1.37 1.52
C ILE A 66 -4.82 -1.04 0.03
N SER A 67 -5.91 -0.42 -0.43
CA SER A 67 -6.04 0.04 -1.81
C SER A 67 -4.99 1.10 -2.16
N ALA A 68 -4.69 2.02 -1.23
CA ALA A 68 -3.62 3.01 -1.40
C ALA A 68 -2.24 2.33 -1.55
N ILE A 69 -1.91 1.33 -0.73
CA ILE A 69 -0.68 0.52 -0.87
C ILE A 69 -0.60 -0.10 -2.29
N GLU A 70 -1.70 -0.63 -2.80
CA GLU A 70 -1.75 -1.21 -4.14
C GLU A 70 -1.55 -0.16 -5.25
N GLU A 71 -2.13 1.03 -5.10
CA GLU A 71 -1.94 2.12 -6.06
C GLU A 71 -0.51 2.66 -6.02
N ILE A 72 0.11 2.78 -4.83
CA ILE A 72 1.53 3.14 -4.68
C ILE A 72 2.43 2.19 -5.50
N ALA A 73 2.25 0.88 -5.34
CA ALA A 73 2.99 -0.11 -6.14
C ALA A 73 2.79 0.06 -7.65
N LYS A 74 1.57 0.38 -8.09
CA LYS A 74 1.26 0.59 -9.51
C LYS A 74 1.94 1.83 -10.05
N LEU A 75 1.90 2.95 -9.31
CA LEU A 75 2.49 4.22 -9.72
C LEU A 75 4.01 4.09 -9.85
N GLU A 76 4.66 3.48 -8.86
CA GLU A 76 6.10 3.26 -8.87
C GLU A 76 6.52 2.40 -10.07
N VAL A 77 5.91 1.22 -10.25
CA VAL A 77 6.22 0.33 -11.37
C VAL A 77 5.89 0.98 -12.72
N ALA A 78 4.79 1.72 -12.83
CA ALA A 78 4.41 2.41 -14.06
C ALA A 78 5.44 3.46 -14.46
N LEU A 79 6.00 4.19 -13.49
CA LEU A 79 7.06 5.17 -13.73
C LEU A 79 8.31 4.48 -14.30
N PHE A 80 8.76 3.39 -13.68
CA PHE A 80 9.92 2.62 -14.18
C PHE A 80 9.67 1.98 -15.55
N ARG A 81 8.46 1.50 -15.83
CA ARG A 81 8.10 0.96 -17.16
C ARG A 81 8.19 2.02 -18.25
N CYS A 82 7.78 3.26 -17.99
CA CYS A 82 7.94 4.35 -18.95
C CYS A 82 9.40 4.60 -19.33
N MET A 83 10.33 4.34 -18.41
CA MET A 83 11.76 4.54 -18.61
C MET A 83 12.45 3.34 -19.27
N SER A 84 11.90 2.12 -19.12
CA SER A 84 12.60 0.86 -19.47
C SER A 84 12.06 0.12 -20.69
N GLU A 85 10.93 0.55 -21.27
CA GLU A 85 10.27 -0.14 -22.40
C GLU A 85 10.02 -1.64 -22.12
N PRO A 86 9.04 -1.97 -21.27
CA PRO A 86 8.80 -3.34 -20.84
C PRO A 86 8.33 -4.24 -21.99
N GLU A 87 8.60 -5.54 -21.86
CA GLU A 87 8.03 -6.56 -22.75
C GLU A 87 6.50 -6.53 -22.65
N GLU A 88 5.81 -6.35 -23.78
CA GLU A 88 4.36 -6.33 -23.81
C GLU A 88 3.78 -7.73 -23.54
N ILE A 89 2.79 -7.81 -22.66
CA ILE A 89 2.08 -9.04 -22.35
C ILE A 89 0.69 -9.05 -23.01
N LYS A 90 0.31 -10.20 -23.55
CA LYS A 90 -0.96 -10.37 -24.25
C LYS A 90 -2.18 -10.41 -23.32
N ARG A 91 -2.01 -10.88 -22.08
CA ARG A 91 -3.09 -11.09 -21.13
C ARG A 91 -2.86 -10.25 -19.87
N GLN A 92 -3.80 -9.39 -19.54
CA GLN A 92 -3.76 -8.55 -18.35
C GLN A 92 -3.47 -9.34 -17.05
N ARG A 93 -4.04 -10.54 -16.90
CA ARG A 93 -3.80 -11.40 -15.73
C ARG A 93 -2.34 -11.88 -15.57
N GLN A 94 -1.50 -11.71 -16.58
CA GLN A 94 -0.06 -12.01 -16.52
C GLN A 94 0.75 -10.83 -15.98
N ASP A 95 0.15 -9.65 -15.95
CA ASP A 95 0.79 -8.47 -15.36
C ASP A 95 0.69 -8.50 -13.84
N LYS A 96 1.82 -8.42 -13.17
CA LYS A 96 1.90 -8.39 -11.69
C LYS A 96 1.08 -7.27 -11.07
N LEU A 97 0.88 -6.16 -11.79
CA LEU A 97 0.07 -5.03 -11.32
C LEU A 97 -1.44 -5.32 -11.24
N TYR A 98 -1.90 -6.44 -11.81
CA TYR A 98 -3.29 -6.91 -11.64
C TYR A 98 -3.41 -8.06 -10.61
N ASN A 99 -2.32 -8.36 -9.89
CA ASN A 99 -2.32 -9.33 -8.79
C ASN A 99 -2.15 -8.58 -7.46
N HIS A 100 -3.16 -8.63 -6.59
CA HIS A 100 -3.17 -7.91 -5.31
C HIS A 100 -1.98 -8.29 -4.43
N LYS A 101 -1.71 -9.58 -4.24
CA LYS A 101 -0.57 -10.04 -3.45
C LYS A 101 0.77 -9.54 -4.00
N ALA A 102 0.94 -9.56 -5.33
CA ALA A 102 2.17 -9.05 -5.94
C ALA A 102 2.35 -7.55 -5.68
N LYS A 103 1.29 -6.75 -5.75
CA LYS A 103 1.34 -5.32 -5.42
C LYS A 103 1.74 -5.08 -3.97
N HIS A 104 1.20 -5.86 -3.02
CA HIS A 104 1.60 -5.76 -1.61
C HIS A 104 3.09 -6.08 -1.42
N VAL A 105 3.58 -7.16 -2.06
CA VAL A 105 5.01 -7.51 -2.00
C VAL A 105 5.89 -6.43 -2.63
N ILE A 106 5.47 -5.81 -3.73
CA ILE A 106 6.20 -4.71 -4.38
C ILE A 106 6.26 -3.48 -3.46
N ALA A 107 5.13 -3.03 -2.93
CA ALA A 107 5.03 -1.82 -2.14
C ALA A 107 5.77 -1.92 -0.79
N LEU A 108 5.71 -3.08 -0.13
CA LEU A 108 6.12 -3.25 1.27
C LEU A 108 7.53 -3.85 1.46
N GLN A 109 8.40 -3.74 0.44
CA GLN A 109 9.74 -4.34 0.50
C GLN A 109 10.67 -3.67 1.53
N GLU A 110 10.59 -2.37 1.67
CA GLU A 110 11.57 -1.52 2.36
C GLU A 110 10.98 -0.65 3.46
N VAL A 111 9.68 -0.77 3.75
CA VAL A 111 8.94 0.05 4.73
C VAL A 111 9.60 0.13 6.11
N ILE A 112 10.52 -0.77 6.43
CA ILE A 112 11.25 -0.78 7.71
C ILE A 112 12.66 -0.21 7.58
N ALA A 113 13.21 -0.10 6.37
CA ALA A 113 14.63 0.21 6.18
C ALA A 113 14.95 1.70 6.33
N ILE A 114 14.00 2.58 6.10
CA ILE A 114 14.24 4.03 5.94
C ILE A 114 13.88 4.84 7.19
N GLY A 115 12.94 4.39 8.01
CA GLY A 115 12.48 5.16 9.17
C GLY A 115 12.10 4.32 10.38
N GLU A 116 12.31 4.88 11.56
CA GLU A 116 11.84 4.31 12.83
C GLU A 116 10.41 4.78 13.18
N ARG A 117 9.79 5.62 12.32
CA ARG A 117 8.52 6.28 12.59
C ARG A 117 7.38 5.29 12.79
N LEU A 118 7.24 4.32 11.91
CA LEU A 118 6.21 3.29 12.02
C LEU A 118 6.45 2.34 13.19
N PRO A 119 7.66 1.75 13.38
CA PRO A 119 7.97 0.95 14.58
C PRO A 119 7.74 1.71 15.89
N ASN A 120 8.09 2.99 15.96
CA ASN A 120 7.84 3.81 17.14
C ASN A 120 6.34 4.06 17.41
N ALA A 121 5.51 4.07 16.36
CA ALA A 121 4.07 4.30 16.47
C ALA A 121 3.29 3.03 16.86
N ILE A 122 3.62 1.87 16.30
CA ILE A 122 2.86 0.63 16.48
C ILE A 122 3.66 -0.55 17.06
N GLY A 123 4.98 -0.41 17.21
CA GLY A 123 5.89 -1.45 17.68
C GLY A 123 6.44 -2.34 16.56
N GLU A 124 7.71 -2.76 16.70
CA GLU A 124 8.41 -3.59 15.70
C GLU A 124 7.71 -4.92 15.40
N GLU A 125 7.18 -5.57 16.43
CA GLU A 125 6.49 -6.86 16.31
C GLU A 125 5.24 -6.71 15.43
N ARG A 126 4.49 -5.63 15.61
CA ARG A 126 3.29 -5.36 14.83
C ARG A 126 3.61 -5.03 13.37
N VAL A 127 4.67 -4.24 13.13
CA VAL A 127 5.16 -3.98 11.77
C VAL A 127 5.53 -5.29 11.08
N ARG A 128 6.30 -6.15 11.75
CA ARG A 128 6.68 -7.47 11.22
C ARG A 128 5.48 -8.32 10.86
N ALA A 129 4.47 -8.39 11.73
CA ALA A 129 3.25 -9.14 11.47
C ALA A 129 2.50 -8.63 10.21
N LEU A 130 2.42 -7.31 10.01
CA LEU A 130 1.81 -6.72 8.83
C LEU A 130 2.58 -7.04 7.54
N LEU A 131 3.91 -7.04 7.58
CA LEU A 131 4.74 -7.41 6.45
C LEU A 131 4.61 -8.89 6.10
N GLU A 132 4.55 -9.76 7.10
CA GLU A 132 4.27 -11.19 6.89
C GLU A 132 2.88 -11.40 6.27
N MET A 133 1.89 -10.61 6.66
CA MET A 133 0.56 -10.64 6.02
C MET A 133 0.61 -10.27 4.54
N ALA A 134 1.45 -9.32 4.16
CA ALA A 134 1.67 -8.98 2.75
C ALA A 134 2.27 -10.15 1.96
N GLU A 135 3.30 -10.79 2.52
CA GLU A 135 4.02 -11.90 1.88
C GLU A 135 3.17 -13.15 1.69
N ASN A 136 2.36 -13.49 2.68
CA ASN A 136 1.54 -14.71 2.65
C ASN A 136 0.15 -14.50 2.02
N GLY A 137 -0.21 -13.24 1.66
CA GLY A 137 -1.48 -12.89 1.02
C GLY A 137 -2.61 -12.56 1.98
N LYS A 138 -2.38 -12.56 3.30
CA LYS A 138 -3.40 -12.23 4.31
C LYS A 138 -3.86 -10.77 4.26
N LEU A 139 -3.06 -9.85 3.68
CA LEU A 139 -3.55 -8.49 3.42
C LEU A 139 -4.65 -8.45 2.35
N VAL A 140 -4.65 -9.40 1.39
CA VAL A 140 -5.77 -9.53 0.44
C VAL A 140 -7.03 -9.98 1.18
N GLU A 141 -6.91 -10.98 2.04
CA GLU A 141 -8.03 -11.47 2.86
C GLU A 141 -8.57 -10.35 3.77
N LEU A 142 -7.69 -9.60 4.44
CA LEU A 142 -8.07 -8.47 5.27
C LEU A 142 -8.80 -7.38 4.48
N ARG A 143 -8.33 -7.06 3.27
CA ARG A 143 -8.98 -6.11 2.36
C ARG A 143 -10.40 -6.53 2.00
N GLU A 144 -10.61 -7.81 1.70
CA GLU A 144 -11.92 -8.37 1.38
C GLU A 144 -12.84 -8.39 2.61
N SER A 145 -12.32 -8.84 3.76
CA SER A 145 -13.05 -8.83 5.03
C SER A 145 -13.46 -7.42 5.49
N ALA A 146 -12.77 -6.39 5.02
CA ALA A 146 -13.09 -5.01 5.33
C ALA A 146 -14.35 -4.49 4.60
N LEU A 147 -14.80 -5.16 3.54
CA LEU A 147 -15.97 -4.74 2.76
C LEU A 147 -17.12 -5.75 2.75
N TYR A 148 -16.80 -7.06 2.79
CA TYR A 148 -17.79 -8.08 2.55
C TYR A 148 -18.17 -8.79 3.85
N THR A 149 -19.46 -9.06 4.00
CA THR A 149 -19.96 -9.96 5.05
C THR A 149 -19.67 -11.41 4.67
N ASP A 150 -19.45 -12.25 5.66
CA ASP A 150 -19.19 -13.67 5.48
C ASP A 150 -19.94 -14.53 6.50
N SER A 151 -19.86 -15.84 6.35
CA SER A 151 -20.37 -16.81 7.32
C SER A 151 -19.30 -17.82 7.65
N VAL A 152 -18.86 -17.82 8.90
CA VAL A 152 -17.83 -18.74 9.40
C VAL A 152 -18.47 -19.62 10.48
N ASP A 153 -18.39 -20.93 10.30
CA ASP A 153 -18.95 -21.93 11.22
C ASP A 153 -20.45 -21.70 11.56
N GLY A 154 -21.21 -21.23 10.55
CA GLY A 154 -22.65 -20.93 10.70
C GLY A 154 -22.96 -19.60 11.41
N SER A 155 -21.95 -18.81 11.76
CA SER A 155 -22.10 -17.48 12.34
C SER A 155 -21.94 -16.40 11.27
N PHE A 156 -22.93 -15.49 11.17
CA PHE A 156 -22.87 -14.34 10.28
C PHE A 156 -21.88 -13.31 10.83
N ILE A 157 -20.91 -12.91 10.00
CA ILE A 157 -19.84 -11.99 10.35
C ILE A 157 -19.94 -10.74 9.49
N THR A 158 -19.85 -9.58 10.11
CA THR A 158 -19.79 -8.29 9.40
C THR A 158 -18.38 -7.70 9.46
N PRO A 159 -17.98 -6.86 8.50
CA PRO A 159 -16.69 -6.15 8.55
C PRO A 159 -16.47 -5.41 9.88
N ALA A 160 -17.51 -4.76 10.39
CA ALA A 160 -17.45 -4.01 11.65
C ALA A 160 -17.23 -4.88 12.90
N SER A 161 -17.56 -6.19 12.83
CA SER A 161 -17.29 -7.12 13.92
C SER A 161 -15.88 -7.70 13.92
N LEU A 162 -15.16 -7.58 12.79
CA LEU A 162 -13.81 -8.13 12.62
C LEU A 162 -12.72 -7.06 12.79
N ILE A 163 -13.03 -5.82 12.44
CA ILE A 163 -12.02 -4.76 12.31
C ILE A 163 -12.28 -3.70 13.36
N ASP A 164 -11.36 -3.61 14.30
CA ASP A 164 -11.36 -2.64 15.38
C ASP A 164 -10.51 -1.41 15.07
N LYS A 165 -10.48 -0.45 16.00
CA LYS A 165 -9.70 0.77 15.93
C LYS A 165 -8.21 0.50 15.75
N SER A 166 -7.65 -0.52 16.42
CA SER A 166 -6.23 -0.84 16.39
C SER A 166 -5.80 -1.33 15.01
N ILE A 167 -6.57 -2.25 14.42
CA ILE A 167 -6.30 -2.78 13.07
C ILE A 167 -6.37 -1.65 12.04
N ALA A 168 -7.40 -0.80 12.11
CA ALA A 168 -7.55 0.33 11.20
C ALA A 168 -6.39 1.32 11.30
N ARG A 169 -6.00 1.68 12.53
CA ARG A 169 -4.86 2.55 12.82
C ARG A 169 -3.57 2.01 12.19
N ASP A 170 -3.25 0.76 12.48
CA ASP A 170 -2.01 0.15 12.07
C ASP A 170 -1.89 0.08 10.54
N VAL A 171 -2.98 -0.24 9.84
CA VAL A 171 -3.00 -0.32 8.38
C VAL A 171 -2.96 1.05 7.71
N ILE A 172 -3.61 2.08 8.29
CA ILE A 172 -3.49 3.46 7.80
C ILE A 172 -2.05 3.94 7.92
N LEU A 173 -1.43 3.76 9.09
CA LEU A 173 -0.04 4.17 9.32
C LEU A 173 0.93 3.44 8.40
N LEU A 174 0.73 2.14 8.17
CA LEU A 174 1.51 1.36 7.21
C LEU A 174 1.39 1.92 5.79
N ALA A 175 0.18 2.29 5.35
CA ALA A 175 -0.04 2.82 4.02
C ALA A 175 0.65 4.18 3.81
N ILE A 176 0.61 5.06 4.82
CA ILE A 176 1.28 6.36 4.76
C ILE A 176 2.82 6.18 4.79
N GLU A 177 3.34 5.25 5.59
CA GLU A 177 4.76 4.94 5.58
C GLU A 177 5.22 4.36 4.24
N THR A 178 4.38 3.54 3.61
CA THR A 178 4.64 3.02 2.25
C THR A 178 4.74 4.16 1.22
N TRP A 179 3.89 5.19 1.35
CA TRP A 179 3.99 6.40 0.54
C TRP A 179 5.33 7.10 0.73
N ASP A 180 5.75 7.31 1.97
CA ASP A 180 7.01 7.96 2.31
C ASP A 180 8.21 7.21 1.71
N ASP A 181 8.23 5.88 1.82
CA ASP A 181 9.29 5.03 1.30
C ASP A 181 9.37 5.01 -0.24
N ARG A 182 8.23 5.10 -0.93
CA ARG A 182 8.15 4.75 -2.35
C ARG A 182 7.98 5.94 -3.28
N LEU A 183 7.19 6.93 -2.89
CA LEU A 183 6.79 8.00 -3.81
C LEU A 183 7.28 9.39 -3.39
N ARG A 184 7.58 9.59 -2.12
CA ARG A 184 8.14 10.84 -1.63
C ARG A 184 9.43 11.18 -2.37
N GLY A 185 9.57 12.44 -2.78
CA GLY A 185 10.80 12.94 -3.42
C GLY A 185 10.93 12.61 -4.91
N LEU A 186 10.03 11.82 -5.50
CA LEU A 186 10.11 11.52 -6.93
C LEU A 186 9.75 12.71 -7.80
N THR A 187 8.90 13.62 -7.32
CA THR A 187 8.57 14.89 -7.97
C THR A 187 8.43 16.01 -6.92
N ASN A 188 8.45 17.28 -7.36
CA ASN A 188 8.13 18.40 -6.46
C ASN A 188 6.70 18.28 -5.92
N HIS A 189 5.78 17.77 -6.74
CA HIS A 189 4.38 17.55 -6.35
C HIS A 189 4.26 16.54 -5.21
N THR A 190 4.98 15.42 -5.26
CA THR A 190 4.95 14.44 -4.16
C THR A 190 5.50 15.01 -2.85
N ASN A 191 6.48 15.94 -2.90
CA ASN A 191 6.96 16.62 -1.70
C ASN A 191 5.92 17.60 -1.10
N GLU A 192 5.03 18.15 -1.93
CA GLU A 192 3.94 19.02 -1.45
C GLU A 192 2.85 18.16 -0.78
N LEU A 193 2.48 17.03 -1.40
CA LEU A 193 1.48 16.10 -0.86
C LEU A 193 1.94 15.43 0.43
N ASP A 194 3.24 15.20 0.59
CA ASP A 194 3.84 14.55 1.74
C ASP A 194 3.53 15.26 3.07
N LYS A 195 3.48 16.58 3.06
CA LYS A 195 3.09 17.36 4.24
C LYS A 195 1.70 16.96 4.75
N ARG A 196 0.77 16.74 3.83
CA ARG A 196 -0.58 16.35 4.18
C ARG A 196 -0.65 14.89 4.65
N ALA A 197 0.11 14.00 4.03
CA ALA A 197 0.25 12.60 4.49
C ALA A 197 0.83 12.54 5.91
N ASP A 198 1.86 13.34 6.22
CA ASP A 198 2.43 13.46 7.56
C ASP A 198 1.44 14.00 8.59
N GLU A 199 0.67 15.03 8.26
CA GLU A 199 -0.39 15.53 9.15
C GLU A 199 -1.39 14.41 9.54
N ILE A 200 -1.79 13.60 8.56
CA ILE A 200 -2.69 12.46 8.80
C ILE A 200 -1.99 11.41 9.68
N PHE A 201 -0.73 11.07 9.38
CA PHE A 201 0.04 10.11 10.17
C PHE A 201 0.04 10.50 11.65
N TYR A 202 0.48 11.72 11.96
CA TYR A 202 0.57 12.19 13.35
C TYR A 202 -0.79 12.36 14.02
N ALA A 203 -1.83 12.73 13.27
CA ALA A 203 -3.19 12.79 13.82
C ALA A 203 -3.72 11.39 14.17
N VAL A 204 -3.42 10.36 13.37
CA VAL A 204 -3.77 8.96 13.67
C VAL A 204 -2.99 8.45 14.88
N VAL A 205 -1.69 8.76 14.99
CA VAL A 205 -0.86 8.41 16.16
C VAL A 205 -1.40 9.08 17.42
N GLY A 206 -1.78 10.36 17.36
CA GLY A 206 -2.27 11.13 18.51
C GLY A 206 -3.69 10.81 18.97
N SER A 207 -4.43 9.98 18.24
CA SER A 207 -5.83 9.59 18.53
C SER A 207 -5.97 8.40 19.51
N MET A 208 -4.92 8.12 20.31
CA MET A 208 -4.91 7.09 21.36
C MET A 208 -5.72 7.50 22.57
#